data_7392fbdc1fe2c416a37ddf156043b127
#
_entry.id   7392fbdc1fe2c416a37ddf156043b127
#
_cell.length_a   1.000
_cell.length_b   1.000
_cell.length_c   1.000
_cell.angle_alpha   90.00
_cell.angle_beta   90.00
_cell.angle_gamma   90.00
#
_symmetry.space_group_name_H-M   'P 1'
#
loop_
_entity.id
_entity.type
_entity.pdbx_description
1 polymer ?
#
loop_
_entity_poly.entity_id
_entity_poly.type
_entity_poly.pdbx_seq_one_letter_code
_entity_poly.pdbx_strand_id
1 'polypeptide(L)'
;MKICVGLSGGVDSSVAALLLKRQGYDVFAMFMQNWHDADATLHGDCEWEEDRFVAELVARKIGIPFYFVDLSKEYRQRVVDYMFNEYSAGRTPNPDVLCNREIKFDAFLKAAQKLGADMVATGHYCRRAPLMDAEGKQVVIDGLPQWRILEGVDPNKDQSYFLCQLTQEQLGKALFPIGDLTKPEVREIAREADLPSADKKDSQGICFVGKVDLPTFLQQKLKPAEGNVVEVYDAYYAQSEQYRFVHDTLASLLETPGEPMMITEYTSEDSGGKPFNNRRVADNNSPVTEPATPRHSDKLSAPQVQQPQSLSVTEPVEVTKYTGKTDWSEYGSEASALPSQSRLDCGDPHVHEATGGHGSGAASTPTERLSHRNEFDVNKIAELSDEDLMRLSEPIWYDDIKFETETYRAGKKHIKKTRYKENPFGKIVGRHDGAQFYTIGQRKGLNIGGHKDSIFVIATDVPRNIIYVGESHTHKGLSRCCLRIEPQDIHWIRTDLAMADGEIRRYRVRIRYRQPLQDAFLIKRPAGIFILFDTPQRGISDGQFAAWYSSDDEMLGSGVY
;
A
#
# COMPACT_ATOMS: atom_id res chain seq x y z
N MET A 1 -17.48 22.09 -21.38
CA MET A 1 -16.67 21.70 -20.23
C MET A 1 -15.28 21.35 -20.74
N LYS A 2 -14.24 21.96 -20.18
CA LYS A 2 -12.85 21.76 -20.57
C LYS A 2 -12.17 20.84 -19.54
N ILE A 3 -11.59 19.74 -20.01
CA ILE A 3 -11.05 18.69 -19.13
C ILE A 3 -9.55 18.55 -19.37
N CYS A 4 -8.78 18.61 -18.28
CA CYS A 4 -7.37 18.26 -18.28
C CYS A 4 -7.20 16.77 -17.96
N VAL A 5 -6.54 16.01 -18.83
CA VAL A 5 -6.17 14.61 -18.52
C VAL A 5 -4.74 14.56 -18.05
N GLY A 6 -4.51 13.99 -16.85
CA GLY A 6 -3.19 13.65 -16.36
C GLY A 6 -2.63 12.47 -17.17
N LEU A 7 -1.85 12.76 -18.20
CA LEU A 7 -1.36 11.77 -19.17
C LEU A 7 0.04 11.31 -18.77
N SER A 8 0.16 10.10 -18.23
CA SER A 8 1.41 9.54 -17.68
C SER A 8 2.23 8.72 -18.68
N GLY A 9 1.83 8.64 -19.94
CA GLY A 9 2.44 7.72 -20.93
C GLY A 9 2.01 6.26 -20.78
N GLY A 10 1.26 5.90 -19.75
CA GLY A 10 0.67 4.57 -19.58
C GLY A 10 -0.64 4.37 -20.34
N VAL A 11 -1.04 3.11 -20.59
CA VAL A 11 -2.24 2.75 -21.34
C VAL A 11 -3.53 3.30 -20.72
N ASP A 12 -3.64 3.30 -19.39
CA ASP A 12 -4.85 3.66 -18.65
C ASP A 12 -5.20 5.14 -18.84
N SER A 13 -4.23 6.04 -18.64
CA SER A 13 -4.42 7.48 -18.88
C SER A 13 -4.64 7.82 -20.35
N SER A 14 -4.04 7.03 -21.26
CA SER A 14 -4.22 7.20 -22.71
C SER A 14 -5.65 6.88 -23.14
N VAL A 15 -6.22 5.78 -22.65
CA VAL A 15 -7.62 5.41 -22.94
C VAL A 15 -8.59 6.39 -22.27
N ALA A 16 -8.30 6.85 -21.04
CA ALA A 16 -9.09 7.89 -20.40
C ALA A 16 -9.21 9.16 -21.27
N ALA A 17 -8.08 9.62 -21.84
CA ALA A 17 -8.04 10.77 -22.75
C ALA A 17 -8.84 10.52 -24.04
N LEU A 18 -8.68 9.33 -24.64
CA LEU A 18 -9.39 8.93 -25.85
C LEU A 18 -10.92 8.91 -25.64
N LEU A 19 -11.39 8.31 -24.55
CA LEU A 19 -12.80 8.20 -24.24
C LEU A 19 -13.46 9.57 -24.06
N LEU A 20 -12.82 10.47 -23.29
CA LEU A 20 -13.31 11.83 -23.12
C LEU A 20 -13.36 12.61 -24.44
N LYS A 21 -12.37 12.45 -25.30
CA LYS A 21 -12.35 13.07 -26.63
C LYS A 21 -13.47 12.51 -27.53
N ARG A 22 -13.70 11.18 -27.50
CA ARG A 22 -14.81 10.54 -28.25
C ARG A 22 -16.19 10.98 -27.75
N GLN A 23 -16.30 11.31 -26.44
CA GLN A 23 -17.53 11.86 -25.85
C GLN A 23 -17.77 13.34 -26.21
N GLY A 24 -16.86 13.99 -26.97
CA GLY A 24 -17.01 15.35 -27.45
C GLY A 24 -16.61 16.46 -26.49
N TYR A 25 -15.91 16.13 -25.40
CA TYR A 25 -15.37 17.15 -24.49
C TYR A 25 -14.22 17.94 -25.11
N ASP A 26 -14.02 19.17 -24.63
CA ASP A 26 -12.81 19.95 -24.90
C ASP A 26 -11.69 19.42 -23.99
N VAL A 27 -10.79 18.59 -24.55
CA VAL A 27 -9.78 17.85 -23.80
C VAL A 27 -8.39 18.36 -24.14
N PHE A 28 -7.57 18.55 -23.13
CA PHE A 28 -6.12 18.69 -23.27
C PHE A 28 -5.40 17.74 -22.30
N ALA A 29 -4.19 17.35 -22.67
CA ALA A 29 -3.33 16.50 -21.85
C ALA A 29 -2.30 17.35 -21.11
N MET A 30 -1.96 16.95 -19.89
CA MET A 30 -0.86 17.52 -19.14
C MET A 30 -0.04 16.39 -18.51
N PHE A 31 1.26 16.36 -18.80
CA PHE A 31 2.22 15.47 -18.15
C PHE A 31 2.83 16.18 -16.95
N MET A 32 2.91 15.49 -15.81
CA MET A 32 3.58 16.03 -14.62
C MET A 32 4.88 15.30 -14.34
N GLN A 33 5.93 16.09 -14.08
CA GLN A 33 7.19 15.61 -13.57
C GLN A 33 7.22 15.80 -12.06
N ASN A 34 7.43 14.70 -11.32
CA ASN A 34 7.42 14.71 -9.86
C ASN A 34 8.82 14.48 -9.25
N TRP A 35 9.83 14.13 -10.07
CA TRP A 35 11.15 13.81 -9.55
C TRP A 35 12.26 14.15 -10.55
N HIS A 36 13.39 14.66 -10.06
CA HIS A 36 14.54 15.07 -10.88
C HIS A 36 15.83 14.26 -10.64
N ASP A 37 15.95 13.54 -9.52
CA ASP A 37 17.22 12.93 -9.14
C ASP A 37 17.52 11.65 -9.93
N ALA A 38 18.49 11.73 -10.82
CA ALA A 38 19.10 10.58 -11.48
C ALA A 38 19.80 9.62 -10.48
N ASP A 39 20.25 10.14 -9.32
CA ASP A 39 20.97 9.38 -8.29
C ASP A 39 20.05 8.44 -7.47
N ALA A 40 18.73 8.62 -7.54
CA ALA A 40 17.76 7.80 -6.81
C ALA A 40 17.31 6.56 -7.58
N THR A 41 17.56 6.48 -8.89
CA THR A 41 17.17 5.36 -9.74
C THR A 41 18.29 4.34 -9.86
N LEU A 42 17.96 3.03 -9.77
CA LEU A 42 18.93 1.91 -9.80
C LEU A 42 19.81 1.85 -11.06
N HIS A 43 19.44 2.56 -12.13
CA HIS A 43 20.10 2.46 -13.44
C HIS A 43 20.44 3.81 -14.10
N GLY A 44 20.22 4.96 -13.43
CA GLY A 44 20.55 6.27 -14.02
C GLY A 44 19.70 6.65 -15.25
N ASP A 45 18.76 5.81 -15.66
CA ASP A 45 17.91 6.05 -16.82
C ASP A 45 16.71 6.91 -16.43
N CYS A 46 16.50 7.99 -17.15
CA CYS A 46 15.37 8.91 -16.96
C CYS A 46 14.08 8.28 -17.51
N GLU A 47 13.48 7.28 -16.78
CA GLU A 47 12.22 6.62 -17.18
C GLU A 47 11.10 7.65 -17.48
N TRP A 48 11.11 8.82 -16.83
CA TRP A 48 10.10 9.85 -17.05
C TRP A 48 10.20 10.54 -18.42
N GLU A 49 11.38 10.62 -19.05
CA GLU A 49 11.54 11.19 -20.39
C GLU A 49 10.89 10.31 -21.46
N GLU A 50 11.06 8.99 -21.34
CA GLU A 50 10.38 8.01 -22.19
C GLU A 50 8.86 8.06 -21.98
N ASP A 51 8.41 8.12 -20.73
CA ASP A 51 6.99 8.23 -20.39
C ASP A 51 6.38 9.52 -20.96
N ARG A 52 7.08 10.66 -20.85
CA ARG A 52 6.67 11.93 -21.45
C ARG A 52 6.58 11.83 -22.97
N PHE A 53 7.57 11.22 -23.60
CA PHE A 53 7.58 11.05 -25.04
C PHE A 53 6.38 10.23 -25.52
N VAL A 54 6.07 9.11 -24.88
CA VAL A 54 4.90 8.30 -25.21
C VAL A 54 3.60 9.10 -24.97
N ALA A 55 3.51 9.86 -23.88
CA ALA A 55 2.36 10.71 -23.60
C ALA A 55 2.15 11.77 -24.69
N GLU A 56 3.22 12.39 -25.19
CA GLU A 56 3.15 13.36 -26.29
C GLU A 56 2.67 12.68 -27.59
N LEU A 57 3.20 11.50 -27.93
CA LEU A 57 2.75 10.73 -29.10
C LEU A 57 1.26 10.37 -29.00
N VAL A 58 0.78 9.96 -27.81
CA VAL A 58 -0.64 9.68 -27.56
C VAL A 58 -1.49 10.95 -27.76
N ALA A 59 -1.08 12.08 -27.19
CA ALA A 59 -1.80 13.34 -27.35
C ALA A 59 -1.90 13.77 -28.82
N ARG A 60 -0.82 13.62 -29.60
CA ARG A 60 -0.80 13.87 -31.04
C ARG A 60 -1.73 12.92 -31.80
N LYS A 61 -1.70 11.62 -31.47
CA LYS A 61 -2.58 10.60 -32.09
C LYS A 61 -4.06 10.88 -31.86
N ILE A 62 -4.42 11.30 -30.64
CA ILE A 62 -5.81 11.65 -30.28
C ILE A 62 -6.21 13.04 -30.83
N GLY A 63 -5.26 13.89 -31.16
CA GLY A 63 -5.49 15.26 -31.65
C GLY A 63 -5.92 16.21 -30.52
N ILE A 64 -5.20 16.19 -29.38
CA ILE A 64 -5.43 17.07 -28.22
C ILE A 64 -4.15 17.87 -27.89
N PRO A 65 -4.29 19.10 -27.36
CA PRO A 65 -3.12 19.86 -26.88
C PRO A 65 -2.38 19.14 -25.77
N PHE A 66 -1.05 19.26 -25.75
CA PHE A 66 -0.17 18.66 -24.74
C PHE A 66 0.60 19.74 -23.98
N TYR A 67 0.60 19.64 -22.66
CA TYR A 67 1.30 20.54 -21.76
C TYR A 67 2.19 19.73 -20.81
N PHE A 68 3.20 20.41 -20.28
CA PHE A 68 4.12 19.87 -19.28
C PHE A 68 4.08 20.75 -18.04
N VAL A 69 4.13 20.11 -16.85
CA VAL A 69 4.25 20.80 -15.57
C VAL A 69 5.28 20.10 -14.70
N ASP A 70 6.16 20.87 -14.10
CA ASP A 70 7.10 20.40 -13.09
C ASP A 70 6.50 20.62 -11.70
N LEU A 71 6.27 19.52 -10.97
CA LEU A 71 5.76 19.49 -9.60
C LEU A 71 6.76 18.82 -8.64
N SER A 72 8.02 18.70 -9.03
CA SER A 72 9.04 17.99 -8.26
C SER A 72 9.28 18.62 -6.89
N LYS A 73 9.19 19.95 -6.79
CA LYS A 73 9.31 20.67 -5.51
C LYS A 73 8.16 20.34 -4.56
N GLU A 74 6.92 20.41 -5.05
CA GLU A 74 5.72 20.09 -4.28
C GLU A 74 5.71 18.62 -3.87
N TYR A 75 6.06 17.73 -4.78
CA TYR A 75 6.14 16.30 -4.51
C TYR A 75 7.16 15.99 -3.42
N ARG A 76 8.35 16.59 -3.51
CA ARG A 76 9.40 16.43 -2.50
C ARG A 76 8.90 16.88 -1.12
N GLN A 77 8.35 18.07 -1.01
CA GLN A 77 7.93 18.65 0.26
C GLN A 77 6.74 17.94 0.89
N ARG A 78 5.74 17.53 0.07
CA ARG A 78 4.45 17.03 0.59
C ARG A 78 4.37 15.50 0.65
N VAL A 79 5.19 14.78 -0.14
CA VAL A 79 5.15 13.33 -0.21
C VAL A 79 6.45 12.71 0.28
N VAL A 80 7.60 13.13 -0.28
CA VAL A 80 8.86 12.47 0.00
C VAL A 80 9.38 12.81 1.40
N ASP A 81 9.33 14.07 1.82
CA ASP A 81 9.79 14.47 3.15
C ASP A 81 8.89 13.86 4.25
N TYR A 82 7.57 13.78 4.03
CA TYR A 82 6.68 13.02 4.90
C TYR A 82 7.08 11.55 4.98
N MET A 83 7.34 10.92 3.83
CA MET A 83 7.75 9.51 3.79
C MET A 83 9.03 9.27 4.61
N PHE A 84 10.05 10.10 4.48
CA PHE A 84 11.28 9.99 5.26
C PHE A 84 11.03 10.15 6.77
N ASN A 85 10.17 11.10 7.16
CA ASN A 85 9.82 11.32 8.55
C ASN A 85 9.12 10.10 9.17
N GLU A 86 8.18 9.51 8.45
CA GLU A 86 7.47 8.30 8.88
C GLU A 86 8.42 7.11 9.05
N TYR A 87 9.27 6.83 8.05
CA TYR A 87 10.25 5.75 8.16
C TYR A 87 11.26 6.00 9.29
N SER A 88 11.68 7.23 9.53
CA SER A 88 12.56 7.55 10.65
C SER A 88 11.92 7.28 12.01
N ALA A 89 10.60 7.37 12.09
CA ALA A 89 9.80 7.05 13.27
C ALA A 89 9.38 5.57 13.36
N GLY A 90 9.82 4.73 12.41
CA GLY A 90 9.49 3.30 12.36
C GLY A 90 8.11 2.99 11.79
N ARG A 91 7.42 3.96 11.21
CA ARG A 91 6.13 3.77 10.54
C ARG A 91 6.30 3.56 9.05
N THR A 92 5.36 2.87 8.43
CA THR A 92 5.38 2.56 6.99
C THR A 92 4.32 3.41 6.26
N PRO A 93 4.68 4.56 5.68
CA PRO A 93 3.73 5.46 5.01
C PRO A 93 3.22 4.88 3.68
N ASN A 94 2.13 5.47 3.17
CA ASN A 94 1.63 5.20 1.83
C ASN A 94 1.75 6.45 0.93
N PRO A 95 2.86 6.59 0.18
CA PRO A 95 3.10 7.75 -0.67
C PRO A 95 2.09 7.89 -1.81
N ASP A 96 1.48 6.79 -2.29
CA ASP A 96 0.52 6.83 -3.40
C ASP A 96 -0.80 7.52 -2.99
N VAL A 97 -1.29 7.28 -1.77
CA VAL A 97 -2.45 8.01 -1.21
C VAL A 97 -2.16 9.51 -1.13
N LEU A 98 -0.98 9.86 -0.61
CA LEU A 98 -0.57 11.26 -0.50
C LEU A 98 -0.37 11.91 -1.86
N CYS A 99 0.22 11.21 -2.82
CA CYS A 99 0.38 11.71 -4.19
C CYS A 99 -0.98 12.07 -4.82
N ASN A 100 -2.02 11.27 -4.57
CA ASN A 100 -3.35 11.60 -5.05
C ASN A 100 -3.92 12.83 -4.36
N ARG A 101 -3.89 12.90 -3.01
CA ARG A 101 -4.44 14.02 -2.24
C ARG A 101 -3.69 15.33 -2.49
N GLU A 102 -2.36 15.31 -2.41
CA GLU A 102 -1.53 16.51 -2.35
C GLU A 102 -1.06 17.00 -3.73
N ILE A 103 -0.87 16.06 -4.67
CA ILE A 103 -0.28 16.38 -5.97
C ILE A 103 -1.32 16.32 -7.08
N LYS A 104 -1.93 15.15 -7.36
CA LYS A 104 -2.83 15.00 -8.53
C LYS A 104 -4.10 15.83 -8.40
N PHE A 105 -4.75 15.80 -7.24
CA PHE A 105 -6.02 16.50 -7.01
C PHE A 105 -5.87 17.79 -6.19
N ASP A 106 -4.64 18.30 -6.04
CA ASP A 106 -4.36 19.65 -5.51
C ASP A 106 -3.41 20.44 -6.43
N ALA A 107 -2.09 20.21 -6.36
CA ALA A 107 -1.11 21.00 -7.13
C ALA A 107 -1.33 20.90 -8.65
N PHE A 108 -1.54 19.69 -9.17
CA PHE A 108 -1.81 19.46 -10.59
C PHE A 108 -3.19 20.01 -11.00
N LEU A 109 -4.22 19.84 -10.18
CA LEU A 109 -5.53 20.44 -10.42
C LEU A 109 -5.43 21.97 -10.52
N LYS A 110 -4.72 22.64 -9.60
CA LYS A 110 -4.48 24.08 -9.63
C LYS A 110 -3.72 24.51 -10.89
N ALA A 111 -2.73 23.74 -11.33
CA ALA A 111 -2.03 24.01 -12.58
C ALA A 111 -2.95 23.86 -13.80
N ALA A 112 -3.81 22.82 -13.85
CA ALA A 112 -4.79 22.61 -14.90
C ALA A 112 -5.82 23.74 -14.96
N GLN A 113 -6.30 24.23 -13.81
CA GLN A 113 -7.24 25.36 -13.71
C GLN A 113 -6.65 26.67 -14.26
N LYS A 114 -5.33 26.92 -14.09
CA LYS A 114 -4.65 28.08 -14.73
C LYS A 114 -4.71 28.03 -16.28
N LEU A 115 -4.84 26.83 -16.86
CA LEU A 115 -5.06 26.62 -18.30
C LEU A 115 -6.55 26.61 -18.67
N GLY A 116 -7.43 26.89 -17.71
CA GLY A 116 -8.88 26.96 -17.90
C GLY A 116 -9.60 25.62 -17.85
N ALA A 117 -9.02 24.59 -17.20
CA ALA A 117 -9.71 23.33 -16.97
C ALA A 117 -10.83 23.51 -15.92
N ASP A 118 -11.99 22.95 -16.21
CA ASP A 118 -13.10 22.82 -15.26
C ASP A 118 -12.88 21.61 -14.34
N MET A 119 -12.27 20.54 -14.87
CA MET A 119 -12.07 19.25 -14.21
C MET A 119 -10.73 18.61 -14.63
N VAL A 120 -10.26 17.68 -13.78
CA VAL A 120 -9.11 16.82 -14.03
C VAL A 120 -9.56 15.37 -14.16
N ALA A 121 -9.08 14.67 -15.17
CA ALA A 121 -9.31 13.23 -15.38
C ALA A 121 -8.01 12.45 -15.21
N THR A 122 -8.13 11.24 -14.67
CA THR A 122 -7.02 10.31 -14.49
C THR A 122 -7.40 8.90 -14.91
N GLY A 123 -6.39 8.05 -15.14
CA GLY A 123 -6.56 6.64 -15.47
C GLY A 123 -6.76 5.72 -14.25
N HIS A 124 -7.45 6.17 -13.20
CA HIS A 124 -7.75 5.31 -12.05
C HIS A 124 -8.96 4.43 -12.31
N TYR A 125 -8.87 3.17 -11.89
CA TYR A 125 -9.96 2.20 -11.86
C TYR A 125 -10.80 2.42 -10.61
N CYS A 126 -11.64 3.43 -10.64
CA CYS A 126 -12.66 3.71 -9.63
C CYS A 126 -13.79 4.48 -10.28
N ARG A 127 -14.95 4.56 -9.63
CA ARG A 127 -16.13 5.25 -10.17
C ARG A 127 -16.50 6.44 -9.27
N ARG A 128 -17.00 7.49 -9.87
CA ARG A 128 -17.59 8.63 -9.17
C ARG A 128 -19.04 8.80 -9.59
N ALA A 129 -19.93 8.91 -8.62
CA ALA A 129 -21.35 9.18 -8.86
C ALA A 129 -21.83 10.37 -8.00
N PRO A 130 -22.84 11.14 -8.43
CA PRO A 130 -23.48 12.12 -7.56
C PRO A 130 -24.19 11.41 -6.41
N LEU A 131 -24.16 11.98 -5.21
CA LEU A 131 -25.03 11.54 -4.13
C LEU A 131 -26.42 12.13 -4.37
N MET A 132 -27.43 11.29 -4.53
CA MET A 132 -28.81 11.68 -4.78
C MET A 132 -29.66 11.50 -3.53
N ASP A 133 -30.61 12.42 -3.30
CA ASP A 133 -31.67 12.27 -2.31
C ASP A 133 -32.80 11.35 -2.81
N ALA A 134 -33.82 11.17 -1.98
CA ALA A 134 -34.97 10.32 -2.30
C ALA A 134 -35.80 10.86 -3.50
N GLU A 135 -35.73 12.15 -3.76
CA GLU A 135 -36.40 12.83 -4.87
C GLU A 135 -35.57 12.83 -6.16
N GLY A 136 -34.36 12.22 -6.15
CA GLY A 136 -33.46 12.17 -7.31
C GLY A 136 -32.72 13.46 -7.60
N LYS A 137 -32.59 14.36 -6.63
CA LYS A 137 -31.80 15.58 -6.71
C LYS A 137 -30.43 15.37 -6.06
N GLN A 138 -29.39 15.96 -6.63
CA GLN A 138 -28.06 15.88 -6.02
C GLN A 138 -28.04 16.58 -4.67
N VAL A 139 -27.54 15.86 -3.65
CA VAL A 139 -27.36 16.38 -2.29
C VAL A 139 -26.30 17.47 -2.29
N VAL A 140 -26.57 18.56 -1.55
CA VAL A 140 -25.66 19.69 -1.35
C VAL A 140 -25.47 19.90 0.14
N ILE A 141 -24.23 19.88 0.64
CA ILE A 141 -23.87 20.14 2.04
C ILE A 141 -22.90 21.33 2.03
N ASP A 142 -23.16 22.33 2.84
CA ASP A 142 -22.37 23.58 2.93
C ASP A 142 -22.09 24.25 1.57
N GLY A 143 -23.07 24.17 0.65
CA GLY A 143 -22.97 24.73 -0.69
C GLY A 143 -22.18 23.88 -1.70
N LEU A 144 -21.65 22.72 -1.28
CA LEU A 144 -20.89 21.79 -2.13
C LEU A 144 -21.76 20.59 -2.54
N PRO A 145 -21.92 20.33 -3.87
CA PRO A 145 -22.51 19.10 -4.36
C PRO A 145 -21.75 17.89 -3.84
N GLN A 146 -22.47 16.90 -3.32
CA GLN A 146 -21.88 15.71 -2.74
C GLN A 146 -21.67 14.60 -3.78
N TRP A 147 -20.54 13.92 -3.66
CA TRP A 147 -20.11 12.88 -4.58
C TRP A 147 -19.78 11.60 -3.81
N ARG A 148 -20.03 10.48 -4.46
CA ARG A 148 -19.68 9.13 -3.99
C ARG A 148 -18.42 8.66 -4.73
N ILE A 149 -17.51 8.01 -4.02
CA ILE A 149 -16.46 7.16 -4.62
C ILE A 149 -16.92 5.71 -4.50
N LEU A 150 -16.90 4.98 -5.62
CA LEU A 150 -17.26 3.58 -5.70
C LEU A 150 -16.05 2.77 -6.18
N GLU A 151 -15.97 1.50 -5.79
CA GLU A 151 -14.97 0.58 -6.34
C GLU A 151 -15.08 0.52 -7.87
N GLY A 152 -13.96 0.32 -8.56
CA GLY A 152 -13.94 0.03 -9.99
C GLY A 152 -14.56 -1.34 -10.29
N VAL A 153 -15.07 -1.55 -11.52
CA VAL A 153 -15.65 -2.85 -11.90
C VAL A 153 -14.62 -3.98 -12.01
N ASP A 154 -13.36 -3.66 -12.20
CA ASP A 154 -12.28 -4.66 -12.18
C ASP A 154 -11.79 -4.90 -10.74
N PRO A 155 -12.15 -6.02 -10.07
CA PRO A 155 -11.76 -6.27 -8.70
C PRO A 155 -10.25 -6.46 -8.51
N ASN A 156 -9.52 -6.81 -9.58
CA ASN A 156 -8.07 -6.97 -9.55
C ASN A 156 -7.32 -5.64 -9.74
N LYS A 157 -8.03 -4.59 -10.17
CA LYS A 157 -7.46 -3.28 -10.49
C LYS A 157 -8.11 -2.13 -9.74
N ASP A 158 -9.15 -2.39 -8.94
CA ASP A 158 -9.79 -1.34 -8.14
C ASP A 158 -8.73 -0.49 -7.40
N GLN A 159 -8.78 0.82 -7.62
CA GLN A 159 -7.85 1.79 -7.10
C GLN A 159 -8.52 2.81 -6.19
N SER A 160 -9.76 2.57 -5.79
CA SER A 160 -10.50 3.44 -4.86
C SER A 160 -9.71 3.69 -3.58
N TYR A 161 -9.02 2.66 -3.05
CA TYR A 161 -8.16 2.76 -1.87
C TYR A 161 -7.15 3.91 -1.91
N PHE A 162 -6.53 4.17 -3.06
CA PHE A 162 -5.57 5.26 -3.20
C PHE A 162 -6.19 6.65 -3.19
N LEU A 163 -7.52 6.73 -3.28
CA LEU A 163 -8.29 7.97 -3.30
C LEU A 163 -9.00 8.24 -1.96
N CYS A 164 -8.73 7.42 -0.95
CA CYS A 164 -9.43 7.42 0.34
C CYS A 164 -9.30 8.72 1.15
N GLN A 165 -8.39 9.60 0.77
CA GLN A 165 -8.14 10.89 1.43
C GLN A 165 -8.62 12.10 0.61
N LEU A 166 -9.38 11.89 -0.48
CA LEU A 166 -9.92 13.00 -1.26
C LEU A 166 -11.07 13.67 -0.53
N THR A 167 -11.12 15.01 -0.62
CA THR A 167 -12.22 15.82 -0.11
C THR A 167 -13.36 15.90 -1.13
N GLN A 168 -14.56 16.31 -0.70
CA GLN A 168 -15.70 16.54 -1.60
C GLN A 168 -15.41 17.61 -2.65
N GLU A 169 -14.64 18.63 -2.31
CA GLU A 169 -14.20 19.66 -3.25
C GLU A 169 -13.31 19.04 -4.36
N GLN A 170 -12.32 18.22 -3.99
CA GLN A 170 -11.43 17.53 -4.92
C GLN A 170 -12.22 16.55 -5.80
N LEU A 171 -13.15 15.78 -5.21
CA LEU A 171 -14.03 14.86 -5.93
C LEU A 171 -14.93 15.59 -6.93
N GLY A 172 -15.45 16.77 -6.55
CA GLY A 172 -16.24 17.60 -7.46
C GLY A 172 -15.48 17.99 -8.72
N LYS A 173 -14.14 17.95 -8.71
CA LYS A 173 -13.26 18.29 -9.83
C LYS A 173 -12.57 17.07 -10.49
N ALA A 174 -12.79 15.86 -9.98
CA ALA A 174 -12.14 14.64 -10.47
C ALA A 174 -13.03 13.86 -11.44
N LEU A 175 -12.42 13.20 -12.43
CA LEU A 175 -13.08 12.26 -13.35
C LEU A 175 -12.24 10.98 -13.50
N PHE A 176 -12.93 9.84 -13.58
CA PHE A 176 -12.33 8.51 -13.71
C PHE A 176 -12.95 7.76 -14.88
N PRO A 177 -12.57 8.10 -16.13
CA PRO A 177 -13.27 7.64 -17.35
C PRO A 177 -13.21 6.14 -17.61
N ILE A 178 -12.31 5.41 -16.96
CA ILE A 178 -12.12 3.96 -17.13
C ILE A 178 -12.63 3.13 -15.96
N GLY A 179 -13.31 3.75 -14.98
CA GLY A 179 -13.78 3.06 -13.77
C GLY A 179 -14.82 1.95 -14.03
N ASP A 180 -15.56 2.05 -15.13
CA ASP A 180 -16.55 1.07 -15.59
C ASP A 180 -15.96 0.03 -16.56
N LEU A 181 -14.63 -0.03 -16.72
CA LEU A 181 -13.94 -0.95 -17.62
C LEU A 181 -12.97 -1.85 -16.85
N THR A 182 -12.82 -3.07 -17.35
CA THR A 182 -11.77 -3.98 -16.91
C THR A 182 -10.44 -3.69 -17.61
N LYS A 183 -9.33 -4.12 -17.05
CA LYS A 183 -7.99 -3.94 -17.66
C LYS A 183 -7.88 -4.56 -19.06
N PRO A 184 -8.41 -5.77 -19.34
CA PRO A 184 -8.44 -6.31 -20.70
C PRO A 184 -9.16 -5.39 -21.68
N GLU A 185 -10.36 -4.87 -21.35
CA GLU A 185 -11.13 -3.96 -22.19
C GLU A 185 -10.37 -2.65 -22.46
N VAL A 186 -9.73 -2.07 -21.47
CA VAL A 186 -8.87 -0.88 -21.63
C VAL A 186 -7.74 -1.16 -22.62
N ARG A 187 -7.09 -2.32 -22.56
CA ARG A 187 -6.04 -2.69 -23.52
C ARG A 187 -6.58 -2.94 -24.93
N GLU A 188 -7.78 -3.50 -25.06
CA GLU A 188 -8.44 -3.70 -26.35
C GLU A 188 -8.76 -2.36 -27.01
N ILE A 189 -9.39 -1.43 -26.30
CA ILE A 189 -9.68 -0.06 -26.78
C ILE A 189 -8.39 0.64 -27.22
N ALA A 190 -7.29 0.47 -26.48
CA ALA A 190 -6.00 1.06 -26.83
C ALA A 190 -5.42 0.50 -28.13
N ARG A 191 -5.54 -0.82 -28.36
CA ARG A 191 -5.09 -1.50 -29.60
C ARG A 191 -5.96 -1.12 -30.80
N GLU A 192 -7.28 -1.14 -30.63
CA GLU A 192 -8.23 -0.73 -31.69
C GLU A 192 -7.99 0.71 -32.16
N ALA A 193 -7.61 1.59 -31.24
CA ALA A 193 -7.28 2.98 -31.54
C ALA A 193 -5.81 3.18 -31.99
N ASP A 194 -5.02 2.09 -32.07
CA ASP A 194 -3.59 2.12 -32.41
C ASP A 194 -2.85 3.17 -31.56
N LEU A 195 -3.06 3.13 -30.22
CA LEU A 195 -2.39 4.05 -29.32
C LEU A 195 -0.94 3.61 -29.08
N PRO A 196 0.04 4.52 -29.09
CA PRO A 196 1.46 4.20 -28.83
C PRO A 196 1.72 3.50 -27.49
N SER A 197 0.81 3.63 -26.53
CA SER A 197 0.89 3.02 -25.19
C SER A 197 0.22 1.65 -25.08
N ALA A 198 -0.41 1.10 -26.15
CA ALA A 198 -1.28 -0.08 -26.07
C ALA A 198 -0.59 -1.32 -25.47
N ASP A 199 0.67 -1.58 -25.85
CA ASP A 199 1.45 -2.73 -25.39
C ASP A 199 2.43 -2.41 -24.25
N LYS A 200 2.42 -1.16 -23.76
CA LYS A 200 3.26 -0.76 -22.63
C LYS A 200 2.88 -1.53 -21.36
N LYS A 201 3.88 -2.05 -20.64
CA LYS A 201 3.67 -2.71 -19.35
C LYS A 201 3.18 -1.70 -18.31
N ASP A 202 2.38 -2.19 -17.36
CA ASP A 202 1.95 -1.35 -16.24
C ASP A 202 3.19 -0.88 -15.45
N SER A 203 3.18 0.39 -15.03
CA SER A 203 4.22 0.94 -14.17
C SER A 203 4.26 0.16 -12.85
N GLN A 204 5.46 -0.21 -12.41
CA GLN A 204 5.73 -0.89 -11.16
C GLN A 204 6.65 0.00 -10.32
N GLY A 205 6.30 0.22 -9.04
CA GLY A 205 7.10 1.05 -8.15
C GLY A 205 6.27 2.18 -7.51
N ILE A 206 6.97 3.10 -6.85
CA ILE A 206 6.35 4.32 -6.28
C ILE A 206 5.94 5.24 -7.43
N CYS A 207 4.76 5.83 -7.34
CA CYS A 207 4.17 6.68 -8.37
C CYS A 207 5.17 7.78 -8.81
N PHE A 208 5.56 7.79 -10.10
CA PHE A 208 6.50 8.72 -10.74
C PHE A 208 7.97 8.69 -10.26
N VAL A 209 8.33 7.83 -9.33
CA VAL A 209 9.73 7.62 -8.91
C VAL A 209 10.31 6.37 -9.59
N GLY A 210 9.44 5.53 -10.17
CA GLY A 210 9.85 4.32 -10.88
C GLY A 210 10.20 3.16 -9.95
N LYS A 211 10.98 2.22 -10.49
CA LYS A 211 11.47 1.05 -9.73
C LYS A 211 12.64 1.47 -8.85
N VAL A 212 12.36 1.75 -7.61
CA VAL A 212 13.37 2.06 -6.61
C VAL A 212 13.61 0.85 -5.73
N ASP A 213 14.86 0.58 -5.41
CA ASP A 213 15.17 -0.24 -4.24
C ASP A 213 14.92 0.61 -2.99
N LEU A 214 13.78 0.37 -2.32
CA LEU A 214 13.31 1.21 -1.23
C LEU A 214 14.36 1.40 -0.11
N PRO A 215 15.08 0.35 0.36
CA PRO A 215 16.16 0.54 1.31
C PRO A 215 17.26 1.48 0.82
N THR A 216 17.72 1.33 -0.41
CA THR A 216 18.74 2.21 -1.00
C THR A 216 18.25 3.65 -1.11
N PHE A 217 17.00 3.86 -1.50
CA PHE A 217 16.38 5.18 -1.54
C PHE A 217 16.30 5.82 -0.16
N LEU A 218 15.88 5.07 0.86
CA LEU A 218 15.78 5.56 2.23
C LEU A 218 17.16 5.89 2.82
N GLN A 219 18.21 5.15 2.46
CA GLN A 219 19.59 5.37 2.90
C GLN A 219 20.17 6.70 2.44
N GLN A 220 19.57 7.38 1.46
CA GLN A 220 19.99 8.74 1.08
C GLN A 220 19.85 9.75 2.22
N LYS A 221 18.86 9.58 3.10
CA LYS A 221 18.64 10.46 4.26
C LYS A 221 18.75 9.73 5.60
N LEU A 222 18.40 8.45 5.66
CA LEU A 222 18.40 7.65 6.88
C LEU A 222 19.69 6.84 6.94
N LYS A 223 20.52 7.14 7.94
CA LYS A 223 21.81 6.45 8.12
C LYS A 223 21.58 4.98 8.49
N PRO A 224 22.22 4.04 7.77
CA PRO A 224 22.21 2.65 8.17
C PRO A 224 22.94 2.48 9.51
N ALA A 225 22.41 1.59 10.35
CA ALA A 225 23.02 1.22 11.63
C ALA A 225 22.83 -0.29 11.84
N GLU A 226 23.90 -1.00 12.15
CA GLU A 226 23.83 -2.44 12.38
C GLU A 226 23.00 -2.75 13.64
N GLY A 227 22.01 -3.63 13.49
CA GLY A 227 21.12 -4.08 14.54
C GLY A 227 20.94 -5.60 14.57
N ASN A 228 20.24 -6.10 15.60
CA ASN A 228 19.96 -7.52 15.76
C ASN A 228 18.64 -7.92 15.12
N VAL A 229 18.61 -9.11 14.50
CA VAL A 229 17.37 -9.80 14.17
C VAL A 229 17.11 -10.86 15.24
N VAL A 230 15.96 -10.74 15.91
CA VAL A 230 15.54 -11.61 17.01
C VAL A 230 14.35 -12.46 16.54
N GLU A 231 14.54 -13.76 16.50
CA GLU A 231 13.44 -14.70 16.30
C GLU A 231 12.69 -14.87 17.61
N VAL A 232 11.36 -14.75 17.57
CA VAL A 232 10.46 -14.95 18.71
C VAL A 232 9.82 -16.31 18.60
N TYR A 233 9.85 -17.09 19.70
CA TYR A 233 9.26 -18.42 19.73
C TYR A 233 7.81 -18.41 20.24
N ASP A 234 7.02 -19.39 19.83
CA ASP A 234 5.63 -19.53 20.27
C ASP A 234 5.48 -19.61 21.80
N ALA A 235 6.50 -20.10 22.50
CA ALA A 235 6.54 -20.13 23.96
C ALA A 235 6.41 -18.73 24.60
N TYR A 236 6.82 -17.67 23.90
CA TYR A 236 6.69 -16.30 24.37
C TYR A 236 5.24 -15.91 24.65
N TYR A 237 4.32 -16.28 23.76
CA TYR A 237 2.92 -15.86 23.84
C TYR A 237 2.20 -16.43 25.06
N ALA A 238 2.62 -17.58 25.58
CA ALA A 238 2.05 -18.15 26.80
C ALA A 238 2.32 -17.28 28.06
N GLN A 239 3.43 -16.51 28.07
CA GLN A 239 3.76 -15.60 29.16
C GLN A 239 3.36 -14.14 28.88
N SER A 240 3.19 -13.74 27.62
CA SER A 240 2.86 -12.36 27.23
C SER A 240 1.52 -11.94 27.84
N GLU A 241 1.56 -10.94 28.72
CA GLU A 241 0.35 -10.39 29.34
C GLU A 241 -0.54 -9.73 28.28
N GLN A 242 0.05 -9.03 27.32
CA GLN A 242 -0.69 -8.41 26.23
C GLN A 242 -1.39 -9.44 25.35
N TYR A 243 -0.72 -10.53 24.97
CA TYR A 243 -1.35 -11.59 24.17
C TYR A 243 -2.53 -12.23 24.89
N ARG A 244 -2.38 -12.54 26.19
CA ARG A 244 -3.47 -13.12 27.01
C ARG A 244 -4.64 -12.15 27.14
N PHE A 245 -4.37 -10.88 27.42
CA PHE A 245 -5.41 -9.87 27.50
C PHE A 245 -6.21 -9.79 26.19
N VAL A 246 -5.54 -9.70 25.03
CA VAL A 246 -6.22 -9.67 23.72
C VAL A 246 -7.05 -10.93 23.51
N HIS A 247 -6.48 -12.11 23.78
CA HIS A 247 -7.16 -13.39 23.64
C HIS A 247 -8.44 -13.45 24.53
N ASP A 248 -8.30 -13.15 25.81
CA ASP A 248 -9.40 -13.25 26.77
C ASP A 248 -10.51 -12.21 26.48
N THR A 249 -10.10 -10.99 26.08
CA THR A 249 -11.06 -9.97 25.65
C THR A 249 -11.83 -10.40 24.42
N LEU A 250 -11.14 -10.87 23.35
CA LEU A 250 -11.84 -11.35 22.15
C LEU A 250 -12.75 -12.54 22.45
N ALA A 251 -12.35 -13.47 23.32
CA ALA A 251 -13.19 -14.59 23.75
C ALA A 251 -14.47 -14.11 24.46
N SER A 252 -14.37 -13.06 25.28
CA SER A 252 -15.53 -12.49 25.99
C SER A 252 -16.54 -11.84 25.03
N LEU A 253 -16.08 -11.32 23.90
CA LEU A 253 -16.92 -10.64 22.89
C LEU A 253 -17.68 -11.61 21.99
N LEU A 254 -17.31 -12.89 21.91
CA LEU A 254 -17.97 -13.85 21.03
C LEU A 254 -19.46 -14.00 21.38
N GLU A 255 -20.32 -14.09 20.35
CA GLU A 255 -21.76 -14.40 20.54
C GLU A 255 -21.95 -15.75 21.23
N THR A 256 -21.20 -16.76 20.77
CA THR A 256 -21.16 -18.08 21.39
C THR A 256 -19.84 -18.27 22.10
N PRO A 257 -19.82 -18.69 23.38
CA PRO A 257 -18.58 -18.94 24.11
C PRO A 257 -17.68 -19.94 23.39
N GLY A 258 -16.41 -19.58 23.21
CA GLY A 258 -15.43 -20.40 22.50
C GLY A 258 -14.04 -19.75 22.45
N GLU A 259 -13.15 -20.38 21.72
CA GLU A 259 -11.81 -19.84 21.47
C GLU A 259 -11.87 -18.80 20.33
N PRO A 260 -11.35 -17.59 20.50
CA PRO A 260 -11.32 -16.58 19.44
C PRO A 260 -10.29 -16.96 18.37
N MET A 261 -10.60 -16.66 17.12
CA MET A 261 -9.62 -16.73 16.06
C MET A 261 -8.58 -15.64 16.27
N MET A 262 -7.31 -16.02 16.45
CA MET A 262 -6.19 -15.12 16.71
C MET A 262 -5.21 -15.06 15.55
N ILE A 263 -5.33 -15.95 14.59
CA ILE A 263 -4.39 -16.13 13.49
C ILE A 263 -5.20 -16.20 12.19
N THR A 264 -4.74 -15.50 11.15
CA THR A 264 -5.31 -15.66 9.81
C THR A 264 -4.87 -17.00 9.25
N GLU A 265 -5.83 -17.87 8.92
CA GLU A 265 -5.53 -19.12 8.22
C GLU A 265 -5.00 -18.82 6.81
N TYR A 266 -3.91 -19.53 6.45
CA TYR A 266 -3.33 -19.42 5.13
C TYR A 266 -4.14 -20.22 4.12
N THR A 267 -4.79 -19.54 3.17
CA THR A 267 -5.38 -20.20 2.01
C THR A 267 -4.38 -20.17 0.85
N SER A 268 -4.24 -21.27 0.11
CA SER A 268 -3.32 -21.42 -1.02
C SER A 268 -3.56 -20.41 -2.17
N GLU A 269 -4.67 -19.69 -2.15
CA GLU A 269 -5.03 -18.65 -3.12
C GLU A 269 -4.22 -17.35 -2.93
N ASP A 270 -3.68 -17.11 -1.73
CA ASP A 270 -2.81 -15.95 -1.44
C ASP A 270 -1.39 -16.09 -2.02
N SER A 271 -1.03 -17.26 -2.56
CA SER A 271 0.27 -17.56 -3.13
C SER A 271 0.33 -17.39 -4.65
N GLY A 272 0.03 -16.22 -5.18
CA GLY A 272 0.23 -15.86 -6.58
C GLY A 272 1.71 -15.88 -7.01
N GLY A 273 2.44 -16.98 -6.82
CA GLY A 273 3.84 -17.16 -7.21
C GLY A 273 4.26 -18.62 -7.28
N LYS A 274 4.71 -19.04 -8.46
CA LYS A 274 5.27 -20.38 -8.74
C LYS A 274 6.43 -20.71 -7.78
N PRO A 275 6.64 -22.00 -7.41
CA PRO A 275 7.72 -22.41 -6.49
C PRO A 275 9.10 -22.13 -7.09
N PHE A 276 9.95 -21.46 -6.35
CA PHE A 276 11.35 -21.19 -6.72
C PHE A 276 12.24 -22.35 -6.26
N ASN A 277 13.02 -22.89 -7.20
CA ASN A 277 14.04 -23.91 -6.98
C ASN A 277 15.23 -23.36 -6.15
N ASN A 278 15.53 -24.03 -5.04
CA ASN A 278 16.70 -23.78 -4.21
C ASN A 278 18.00 -24.21 -4.93
N ARG A 279 18.93 -23.27 -5.14
CA ARG A 279 20.35 -23.58 -5.30
C ARG A 279 21.11 -23.11 -4.06
N ARG A 280 21.84 -24.05 -3.46
CA ARG A 280 22.72 -23.89 -2.28
C ARG A 280 23.87 -22.93 -2.58
N VAL A 281 24.21 -22.06 -1.62
CA VAL A 281 25.50 -21.38 -1.54
C VAL A 281 26.05 -21.58 -0.12
N ALA A 282 27.35 -21.82 -0.06
CA ALA A 282 28.11 -22.40 1.05
C ALA A 282 28.41 -21.42 2.20
N ASP A 283 28.66 -22.01 3.35
CA ASP A 283 29.09 -21.42 4.62
C ASP A 283 30.32 -20.50 4.53
N ASN A 284 30.28 -19.37 5.21
CA ASN A 284 31.46 -18.65 5.69
C ASN A 284 31.25 -18.18 7.14
N ASN A 285 31.89 -18.89 8.04
CA ASN A 285 32.02 -18.57 9.46
C ASN A 285 33.24 -17.65 9.67
N SER A 286 33.02 -16.40 10.07
CA SER A 286 34.08 -15.53 10.61
C SER A 286 33.65 -14.94 11.97
N PRO A 287 34.56 -14.79 12.93
CA PRO A 287 34.23 -14.43 14.30
C PRO A 287 34.03 -12.93 14.48
N VAL A 288 32.98 -12.60 15.24
CA VAL A 288 32.55 -11.22 15.56
C VAL A 288 33.38 -10.65 16.72
N THR A 289 33.93 -9.48 16.53
CA THR A 289 34.52 -8.64 17.57
C THR A 289 33.49 -7.67 18.14
N GLU A 290 33.44 -7.53 19.47
CA GLU A 290 32.51 -6.68 20.22
C GLU A 290 32.72 -5.18 19.97
N PRO A 291 31.65 -4.37 19.88
CA PRO A 291 31.72 -2.94 20.15
C PRO A 291 31.25 -2.60 21.56
N ALA A 292 31.90 -1.58 22.14
CA ALA A 292 31.71 -1.10 23.52
C ALA A 292 30.33 -0.44 23.72
N THR A 293 29.77 -0.66 24.92
CA THR A 293 28.50 -0.09 25.39
C THR A 293 28.63 1.42 25.70
N PRO A 294 27.70 2.26 25.22
CA PRO A 294 27.53 3.63 25.74
C PRO A 294 26.68 3.62 27.03
N ARG A 295 27.09 4.43 28.00
CA ARG A 295 26.40 4.66 29.27
C ARG A 295 25.17 5.56 29.10
N HIS A 296 24.20 5.32 29.99
CA HIS A 296 22.94 6.02 30.24
C HIS A 296 22.97 7.55 30.17
N SER A 297 21.95 8.11 29.62
CA SER A 297 20.80 8.86 30.18
C SER A 297 20.28 9.83 29.16
N ASP A 298 19.01 9.77 28.88
CA ASP A 298 18.06 10.85 28.88
C ASP A 298 16.78 10.39 28.15
N LYS A 299 15.70 10.48 28.86
CA LYS A 299 14.34 10.34 28.30
C LYS A 299 14.11 11.50 27.31
N LEU A 300 14.35 11.25 26.05
CA LEU A 300 13.88 12.12 24.98
C LEU A 300 12.42 11.78 24.71
N SER A 301 11.54 12.71 25.06
CA SER A 301 10.16 12.75 24.57
C SER A 301 10.19 12.67 23.05
N ALA A 302 9.39 11.79 22.48
CA ALA A 302 9.21 11.70 21.04
C ALA A 302 8.79 13.08 20.50
N PRO A 303 9.39 13.58 19.41
CA PRO A 303 8.92 14.81 18.80
C PRO A 303 7.51 14.57 18.30
N GLN A 304 6.56 15.41 18.72
CA GLN A 304 5.23 15.48 18.12
C GLN A 304 5.40 15.82 16.65
N VAL A 305 5.08 14.88 15.77
CA VAL A 305 5.04 15.10 14.33
C VAL A 305 3.82 15.97 14.07
N GLN A 306 4.05 17.25 13.80
CA GLN A 306 3.00 18.13 13.27
C GLN A 306 2.60 17.59 11.89
N GLN A 307 1.32 17.34 11.70
CA GLN A 307 0.76 17.12 10.36
C GLN A 307 1.21 18.25 9.45
N PRO A 308 1.53 17.98 8.17
CA PRO A 308 1.80 19.06 7.24
C PRO A 308 0.56 19.94 7.13
N GLN A 309 0.60 21.10 7.74
CA GLN A 309 -0.37 22.16 7.49
C GLN A 309 -0.36 22.39 5.98
N SER A 310 -1.51 22.54 5.37
CA SER A 310 -1.65 22.86 3.95
C SER A 310 -0.81 24.11 3.65
N LEU A 311 0.41 23.89 3.16
CA LEU A 311 1.29 24.98 2.76
C LEU A 311 0.64 25.64 1.55
N SER A 312 0.20 26.87 1.72
CA SER A 312 -0.28 27.68 0.60
C SER A 312 0.87 27.81 -0.40
N VAL A 313 0.64 27.33 -1.62
CA VAL A 313 1.59 27.50 -2.72
C VAL A 313 1.69 28.99 -3.03
N THR A 314 2.74 29.63 -2.56
CA THR A 314 2.98 31.07 -2.73
C THR A 314 3.79 31.39 -4.00
N GLU A 315 4.40 30.38 -4.64
CA GLU A 315 5.14 30.60 -5.89
C GLU A 315 4.35 30.06 -7.11
N PRO A 316 4.38 30.74 -8.26
CA PRO A 316 3.70 30.30 -9.47
C PRO A 316 4.33 29.02 -10.01
N VAL A 317 3.54 27.95 -10.12
CA VAL A 317 3.94 26.75 -10.85
C VAL A 317 4.03 27.11 -12.33
N GLU A 318 5.20 26.92 -12.95
CA GLU A 318 5.38 27.12 -14.39
C GLU A 318 4.75 25.98 -15.19
N VAL A 319 3.84 26.35 -16.10
CA VAL A 319 3.22 25.39 -17.04
C VAL A 319 3.63 25.77 -18.44
N THR A 320 4.33 24.88 -19.13
CA THR A 320 4.84 25.13 -20.47
C THR A 320 4.00 24.42 -21.53
N LYS A 321 3.55 25.19 -22.55
CA LYS A 321 2.91 24.59 -23.75
C LYS A 321 3.99 24.02 -24.63
N TYR A 322 3.95 22.73 -24.86
CA TYR A 322 4.90 22.07 -25.75
C TYR A 322 4.45 22.22 -27.21
N THR A 323 5.19 23.01 -27.99
CA THR A 323 4.85 23.33 -29.41
C THR A 323 5.61 22.46 -30.43
N GLY A 324 6.24 21.37 -29.99
CA GLY A 324 6.78 20.32 -30.87
C GLY A 324 7.71 20.79 -32.01
N LYS A 325 8.68 21.65 -31.72
CA LYS A 325 9.83 21.91 -32.60
C LYS A 325 11.10 21.39 -31.95
N THR A 326 11.17 20.09 -31.76
CA THR A 326 12.45 19.40 -31.59
C THR A 326 12.93 19.00 -32.97
N ASP A 327 14.10 19.41 -33.34
CA ASP A 327 14.74 19.05 -34.62
C ASP A 327 15.13 17.56 -34.53
N TRP A 328 14.37 16.71 -35.17
CA TRP A 328 14.48 15.25 -35.13
C TRP A 328 15.51 14.69 -36.14
N SER A 329 16.35 15.54 -36.76
CA SER A 329 17.35 15.09 -37.71
C SER A 329 18.44 14.19 -37.13
N GLU A 330 18.61 14.16 -35.79
CA GLU A 330 19.59 13.29 -35.13
C GLU A 330 19.09 11.89 -34.76
N TYR A 331 17.76 11.64 -34.79
CA TYR A 331 17.18 10.35 -34.37
C TYR A 331 16.59 9.51 -35.52
N GLY A 332 16.85 9.89 -36.76
CA GLY A 332 16.13 9.37 -37.94
C GLY A 332 16.88 8.35 -38.79
N SER A 333 17.79 7.51 -38.31
CA SER A 333 18.49 6.54 -39.18
C SER A 333 18.57 5.08 -38.73
N GLU A 334 17.95 4.68 -37.62
CA GLU A 334 17.99 3.26 -37.16
C GLU A 334 16.64 2.52 -37.11
N ALA A 335 15.57 3.06 -37.68
CA ALA A 335 14.26 2.41 -37.68
C ALA A 335 13.99 1.53 -38.94
N SER A 336 15.02 0.95 -39.55
CA SER A 336 14.86 0.03 -40.69
C SER A 336 15.78 -1.18 -40.62
N ALA A 337 15.57 -2.05 -39.62
CA ALA A 337 16.02 -3.45 -39.69
C ALA A 337 15.28 -4.29 -38.63
N LEU A 338 14.02 -4.63 -38.89
CA LEU A 338 13.42 -5.81 -38.27
C LEU A 338 13.64 -7.01 -39.19
N PRO A 339 14.19 -8.14 -38.72
CA PRO A 339 14.37 -9.32 -39.53
C PRO A 339 13.02 -9.98 -39.83
N SER A 340 12.83 -10.35 -41.10
CA SER A 340 11.69 -11.08 -41.63
C SER A 340 11.47 -12.40 -40.87
N GLN A 341 10.26 -12.59 -40.36
CA GLN A 341 9.79 -13.84 -39.78
C GLN A 341 9.80 -14.95 -40.80
N SER A 342 10.57 -16.01 -40.53
CA SER A 342 10.43 -17.32 -41.18
C SER A 342 9.16 -17.99 -40.65
N ARG A 343 8.26 -18.38 -41.58
CA ARG A 343 7.09 -19.22 -41.33
C ARG A 343 7.52 -20.54 -40.70
N LEU A 344 6.94 -20.86 -39.56
CA LEU A 344 6.87 -22.21 -39.04
C LEU A 344 5.43 -22.68 -39.18
N ASP A 345 5.26 -23.76 -39.98
CA ASP A 345 4.01 -24.48 -40.17
C ASP A 345 3.48 -25.02 -38.83
N CYS A 346 2.22 -24.67 -38.51
CA CYS A 346 1.47 -25.31 -37.45
C CYS A 346 0.69 -26.50 -38.05
N GLY A 347 1.15 -27.71 -37.74
CA GLY A 347 0.39 -28.92 -37.99
C GLY A 347 -0.82 -29.04 -37.06
N ASP A 348 -1.92 -29.53 -37.60
CA ASP A 348 -3.19 -29.80 -36.92
C ASP A 348 -3.04 -30.78 -35.75
N PRO A 349 -3.70 -30.55 -34.61
CA PRO A 349 -3.81 -31.57 -33.58
C PRO A 349 -5.05 -32.44 -33.81
N HIS A 350 -4.82 -33.73 -33.91
CA HIS A 350 -5.81 -34.80 -33.92
C HIS A 350 -6.76 -34.72 -32.70
N VAL A 351 -8.04 -34.83 -33.00
CA VAL A 351 -9.14 -35.08 -32.06
C VAL A 351 -8.98 -36.49 -31.49
N HIS A 352 -8.81 -36.63 -30.20
CA HIS A 352 -9.07 -37.88 -29.46
C HIS A 352 -10.27 -37.64 -28.51
N GLU A 353 -11.38 -38.26 -28.85
CA GLU A 353 -12.47 -38.54 -27.93
C GLU A 353 -11.97 -39.41 -26.77
N ALA A 354 -12.18 -38.96 -25.56
CA ALA A 354 -12.07 -39.79 -24.36
C ALA A 354 -13.40 -39.79 -23.62
N THR A 355 -13.99 -40.94 -23.61
CA THR A 355 -15.21 -41.34 -22.92
C THR A 355 -15.12 -41.19 -21.42
N GLY A 356 -16.28 -40.89 -20.84
CA GLY A 356 -16.71 -40.61 -19.50
C GLY A 356 -16.02 -41.26 -18.32
N GLY A 357 -15.93 -40.43 -17.28
CA GLY A 357 -15.74 -40.83 -15.91
C GLY A 357 -16.43 -39.77 -15.02
N HIS A 358 -17.62 -40.13 -14.51
CA HIS A 358 -18.30 -39.33 -13.50
C HIS A 358 -17.50 -39.35 -12.20
N GLY A 359 -16.81 -38.26 -11.91
CA GLY A 359 -16.33 -37.90 -10.59
C GLY A 359 -17.17 -36.74 -10.08
N SER A 360 -18.08 -37.01 -9.18
CA SER A 360 -18.85 -36.00 -8.44
C SER A 360 -17.94 -35.21 -7.52
N GLY A 361 -17.34 -34.15 -8.02
CA GLY A 361 -16.78 -33.08 -7.22
C GLY A 361 -17.94 -32.27 -6.66
N ALA A 362 -18.26 -32.46 -5.39
CA ALA A 362 -19.20 -31.61 -4.68
C ALA A 362 -18.64 -30.17 -4.72
N ALA A 363 -19.30 -29.29 -5.44
CA ALA A 363 -19.11 -27.86 -5.29
C ALA A 363 -19.49 -27.53 -3.84
N SER A 364 -18.52 -27.09 -3.04
CA SER A 364 -18.75 -26.58 -1.70
C SER A 364 -19.77 -25.45 -1.80
N THR A 365 -20.87 -25.62 -1.12
CA THR A 365 -21.95 -24.63 -1.04
C THR A 365 -21.41 -23.35 -0.39
N PRO A 366 -21.96 -22.15 -0.72
CA PRO A 366 -21.52 -20.88 -0.12
C PRO A 366 -21.57 -20.83 1.42
N THR A 367 -22.26 -21.79 2.05
CA THR A 367 -22.42 -21.91 3.50
C THR A 367 -21.16 -22.41 4.23
N GLU A 368 -20.23 -23.11 3.55
CA GLU A 368 -19.01 -23.64 4.20
C GLU A 368 -17.89 -22.58 4.34
N ARG A 369 -17.97 -21.43 3.63
CA ARG A 369 -17.00 -20.32 3.76
C ARG A 369 -17.22 -19.44 5.00
N LEU A 370 -18.29 -19.62 5.75
CA LEU A 370 -18.64 -18.81 6.93
C LEU A 370 -18.04 -19.32 8.26
N SER A 371 -17.31 -20.46 8.25
CA SER A 371 -16.84 -21.13 9.48
C SER A 371 -15.50 -20.62 10.04
N HIS A 372 -14.91 -19.55 9.49
CA HIS A 372 -13.57 -19.10 9.88
C HIS A 372 -13.49 -17.60 10.17
N ARG A 373 -14.40 -17.12 11.05
CA ARG A 373 -14.37 -15.74 11.55
C ARG A 373 -14.90 -15.69 12.98
N ASN A 374 -14.47 -14.65 13.71
CA ASN A 374 -15.08 -14.34 14.99
C ASN A 374 -16.50 -13.76 14.77
N GLU A 375 -17.47 -14.25 15.50
CA GLU A 375 -18.82 -13.68 15.54
C GLU A 375 -18.95 -12.92 16.86
N PHE A 376 -18.80 -11.59 16.78
CA PHE A 376 -18.81 -10.72 17.96
C PHE A 376 -20.19 -10.14 18.23
N ASP A 377 -20.62 -10.18 19.52
CA ASP A 377 -21.84 -9.53 20.00
C ASP A 377 -21.62 -8.01 20.15
N VAL A 378 -22.39 -7.22 19.42
CA VAL A 378 -22.31 -5.75 19.45
C VAL A 378 -22.60 -5.17 20.84
N ASN A 379 -23.47 -5.82 21.64
CA ASN A 379 -23.78 -5.35 22.99
C ASN A 379 -22.56 -5.52 23.91
N LYS A 380 -21.83 -6.62 23.79
CA LYS A 380 -20.59 -6.86 24.54
C LYS A 380 -19.49 -5.90 24.10
N ILE A 381 -19.39 -5.58 22.79
CA ILE A 381 -18.47 -4.54 22.28
C ILE A 381 -18.80 -3.18 22.91
N ALA A 382 -20.09 -2.85 23.08
CA ALA A 382 -20.50 -1.58 23.65
C ALA A 382 -20.09 -1.42 25.13
N GLU A 383 -19.92 -2.54 25.86
CA GLU A 383 -19.50 -2.58 27.26
C GLU A 383 -17.98 -2.38 27.46
N LEU A 384 -17.17 -2.48 26.38
CA LEU A 384 -15.73 -2.27 26.48
C LEU A 384 -15.41 -0.83 26.91
N SER A 385 -14.53 -0.70 27.89
CA SER A 385 -13.98 0.60 28.29
C SER A 385 -13.03 1.17 27.23
N ASP A 386 -12.79 2.47 27.29
CA ASP A 386 -11.80 3.12 26.41
C ASP A 386 -10.39 2.54 26.66
N GLU A 387 -10.06 2.15 27.89
CA GLU A 387 -8.78 1.52 28.26
C GLU A 387 -8.65 0.12 27.62
N ASP A 388 -9.72 -0.69 27.64
CA ASP A 388 -9.73 -2.01 26.99
C ASP A 388 -9.54 -1.88 25.47
N LEU A 389 -10.24 -0.93 24.83
CA LEU A 389 -10.10 -0.67 23.40
C LEU A 389 -8.69 -0.17 23.03
N MET A 390 -8.12 0.72 23.86
CA MET A 390 -6.74 1.17 23.67
C MET A 390 -5.79 -0.03 23.71
N ARG A 391 -5.86 -0.83 24.78
CA ARG A 391 -5.01 -2.00 24.97
C ARG A 391 -5.24 -3.06 23.87
N LEU A 392 -6.48 -3.29 23.44
CA LEU A 392 -6.81 -4.23 22.37
C LEU A 392 -6.19 -3.83 21.02
N SER A 393 -6.03 -2.52 20.78
CA SER A 393 -5.44 -1.98 19.56
C SER A 393 -3.90 -1.90 19.56
N GLU A 394 -3.25 -2.12 20.70
CA GLU A 394 -1.79 -2.07 20.82
C GLU A 394 -1.12 -3.32 20.24
N PRO A 395 0.08 -3.18 19.62
CA PRO A 395 0.88 -4.32 19.21
C PRO A 395 1.46 -5.07 20.41
N ILE A 396 1.89 -6.32 20.19
CA ILE A 396 2.67 -7.04 21.16
C ILE A 396 4.12 -6.55 21.08
N TRP A 397 4.69 -6.13 22.21
CA TRP A 397 6.09 -5.74 22.34
C TRP A 397 6.92 -6.88 22.92
N TYR A 398 8.15 -7.03 22.44
CA TYR A 398 9.07 -8.11 22.77
C TYR A 398 10.30 -7.63 23.56
N ASP A 399 10.19 -6.49 24.24
CA ASP A 399 11.28 -5.81 24.93
C ASP A 399 11.73 -6.50 26.23
N ASP A 400 10.97 -7.44 26.72
CA ASP A 400 11.30 -8.32 27.83
C ASP A 400 12.17 -9.53 27.43
N ILE A 401 12.32 -9.83 26.14
CA ILE A 401 13.24 -10.86 25.63
C ILE A 401 14.67 -10.33 25.73
N LYS A 402 15.37 -10.64 26.83
CA LYS A 402 16.75 -10.19 27.09
C LYS A 402 17.74 -11.31 26.83
N PHE A 403 18.86 -10.99 26.17
CA PHE A 403 19.93 -11.92 25.88
C PHE A 403 21.13 -11.65 26.78
N GLU A 404 21.41 -12.58 27.70
CA GLU A 404 22.62 -12.56 28.48
C GLU A 404 23.77 -13.21 27.72
N THR A 405 24.99 -12.71 27.91
CA THR A 405 26.17 -13.32 27.34
C THR A 405 26.93 -14.14 28.41
N GLU A 406 27.52 -15.25 28.00
CA GLU A 406 28.41 -16.04 28.79
C GLU A 406 29.76 -16.20 28.12
N THR A 407 30.81 -16.26 28.90
CA THR A 407 32.15 -16.51 28.40
C THR A 407 32.53 -17.97 28.63
N TYR A 408 32.98 -18.63 27.57
CA TYR A 408 33.44 -20.01 27.63
C TYR A 408 34.82 -20.18 26.97
N ARG A 409 35.52 -21.29 27.31
CA ARG A 409 36.80 -21.61 26.70
C ARG A 409 36.60 -22.61 25.58
N ALA A 410 37.07 -22.27 24.38
CA ALA A 410 36.88 -23.08 23.16
C ALA A 410 38.20 -23.59 22.59
N GLY A 411 38.16 -24.79 22.02
CA GLY A 411 39.27 -25.41 21.32
C GLY A 411 40.43 -25.89 22.18
N LYS A 412 41.40 -26.59 21.56
CA LYS A 412 42.60 -27.13 22.25
C LYS A 412 43.48 -26.03 22.92
N LYS A 413 43.40 -24.79 22.45
CA LYS A 413 44.14 -23.63 23.01
C LYS A 413 43.38 -22.88 24.10
N HIS A 414 42.20 -23.35 24.52
CA HIS A 414 41.37 -22.74 25.56
C HIS A 414 41.11 -21.22 25.34
N ILE A 415 40.89 -20.81 24.09
CA ILE A 415 40.62 -19.41 23.75
C ILE A 415 39.31 -18.99 24.40
N LYS A 416 39.34 -17.87 25.11
CA LYS A 416 38.14 -17.26 25.72
C LYS A 416 37.23 -16.74 24.58
N LYS A 417 35.99 -17.24 24.52
CA LYS A 417 34.96 -16.81 23.57
C LYS A 417 33.70 -16.43 24.32
N THR A 418 32.94 -15.50 23.78
CA THR A 418 31.64 -15.08 24.30
C THR A 418 30.54 -15.64 23.41
N ARG A 419 29.43 -16.10 23.96
CA ARG A 419 28.22 -16.45 23.27
C ARG A 419 26.99 -15.98 24.03
N TYR A 420 25.87 -15.83 23.39
CA TYR A 420 24.60 -15.62 24.05
C TYR A 420 24.17 -16.92 24.76
N LYS A 421 23.61 -16.78 25.97
CA LYS A 421 22.92 -17.89 26.64
C LYS A 421 21.65 -18.24 25.90
N GLU A 422 21.19 -19.49 26.00
CA GLU A 422 19.89 -19.91 25.50
C GLU A 422 18.77 -19.13 26.19
N ASN A 423 17.82 -18.63 25.38
CA ASN A 423 16.61 -17.98 25.86
C ASN A 423 15.40 -18.80 25.38
N PRO A 424 14.48 -19.22 26.28
CA PRO A 424 13.33 -20.05 25.90
C PRO A 424 12.31 -19.33 25.03
N PHE A 425 12.39 -18.01 24.90
CA PHE A 425 11.42 -17.16 24.22
C PHE A 425 11.90 -16.62 22.87
N GLY A 426 13.20 -16.75 22.59
CA GLY A 426 13.73 -16.26 21.31
C GLY A 426 15.24 -16.45 21.16
N LYS A 427 15.72 -16.12 19.97
CA LYS A 427 17.13 -16.27 19.57
C LYS A 427 17.55 -15.14 18.65
N ILE A 428 18.79 -14.66 18.79
CA ILE A 428 19.39 -13.78 17.78
C ILE A 428 19.78 -14.63 16.56
N VAL A 429 19.16 -14.37 15.42
CA VAL A 429 19.30 -15.18 14.19
C VAL A 429 20.03 -14.46 13.07
N GLY A 430 20.29 -13.16 13.20
CA GLY A 430 20.95 -12.37 12.17
C GLY A 430 21.25 -10.95 12.57
N ARG A 431 21.72 -10.19 11.59
CA ARG A 431 21.98 -8.75 11.65
C ARG A 431 21.25 -8.06 10.50
N HIS A 432 21.00 -6.76 10.67
CA HIS A 432 20.41 -5.90 9.65
C HIS A 432 21.02 -4.49 9.71
N ASP A 433 20.78 -3.67 8.69
CA ASP A 433 21.39 -2.34 8.53
C ASP A 433 20.50 -1.18 9.02
N GLY A 434 19.45 -1.46 9.77
CA GLY A 434 18.54 -0.46 10.34
C GLY A 434 17.10 -0.94 10.39
N ALA A 435 16.49 -0.96 11.58
CA ALA A 435 15.13 -1.44 11.80
C ALA A 435 14.08 -0.63 11.00
N GLN A 436 14.35 0.66 10.77
CA GLN A 436 13.51 1.58 10.00
C GLN A 436 13.35 1.20 8.51
N PHE A 437 14.18 0.30 7.97
CA PHE A 437 14.10 -0.16 6.58
C PHE A 437 13.19 -1.38 6.40
N TYR A 438 12.57 -1.86 7.48
CA TYR A 438 11.75 -3.07 7.47
C TYR A 438 10.30 -2.78 7.85
N THR A 439 9.40 -3.53 7.22
CA THR A 439 7.96 -3.41 7.43
C THR A 439 7.40 -4.72 8.01
N ILE A 440 6.41 -4.63 8.90
CA ILE A 440 5.74 -5.80 9.48
C ILE A 440 5.12 -6.65 8.36
N GLY A 441 5.35 -7.96 8.42
CA GLY A 441 4.94 -8.92 7.39
C GLY A 441 5.95 -9.09 6.24
N GLN A 442 7.05 -8.32 6.21
CA GLN A 442 8.09 -8.47 5.20
C GLN A 442 8.81 -9.81 5.35
N ARG A 443 9.04 -10.49 4.21
CA ARG A 443 9.79 -11.75 4.10
C ARG A 443 11.12 -11.59 3.38
N LYS A 444 11.12 -10.79 2.30
CA LYS A 444 12.30 -10.62 1.44
C LYS A 444 13.33 -9.70 2.11
N GLY A 445 14.61 -9.96 1.86
CA GLY A 445 15.71 -9.09 2.33
C GLY A 445 16.18 -9.36 3.76
N LEU A 446 15.62 -10.37 4.47
CA LEU A 446 16.06 -10.73 5.83
C LEU A 446 17.37 -11.53 5.84
N ASN A 447 17.67 -12.25 4.75
CA ASN A 447 18.87 -13.08 4.59
C ASN A 447 19.10 -14.10 5.72
N ILE A 448 18.01 -14.61 6.33
CA ILE A 448 18.02 -15.60 7.40
C ILE A 448 17.78 -16.97 6.77
N GLY A 449 18.69 -17.92 7.04
CA GLY A 449 18.60 -19.30 6.57
C GLY A 449 18.45 -20.29 7.73
N GLY A 450 18.23 -21.57 7.39
CA GLY A 450 18.22 -22.68 8.34
C GLY A 450 16.86 -22.97 9.00
N HIS A 451 15.79 -22.32 8.54
CA HIS A 451 14.42 -22.53 9.00
C HIS A 451 13.65 -23.47 8.06
N LYS A 452 12.66 -24.15 8.61
CA LYS A 452 11.79 -25.06 7.86
C LYS A 452 10.77 -24.26 7.04
N ASP A 453 10.19 -23.23 7.64
CA ASP A 453 9.19 -22.37 7.05
C ASP A 453 9.75 -20.96 6.78
N SER A 454 8.96 -20.13 6.13
CA SER A 454 9.34 -18.75 5.84
C SER A 454 9.36 -17.90 7.11
N ILE A 455 10.34 -17.00 7.20
CA ILE A 455 10.50 -16.04 8.28
C ILE A 455 9.88 -14.70 7.87
N PHE A 456 9.18 -14.05 8.81
CA PHE A 456 8.51 -12.77 8.62
C PHE A 456 8.85 -11.78 9.74
N VAL A 457 8.95 -10.51 9.39
CA VAL A 457 9.02 -9.43 10.39
C VAL A 457 7.68 -9.34 11.12
N ILE A 458 7.71 -9.42 12.45
CA ILE A 458 6.52 -9.32 13.32
C ILE A 458 6.48 -8.02 14.12
N ALA A 459 7.65 -7.41 14.38
CA ALA A 459 7.76 -6.08 14.97
C ALA A 459 9.10 -5.42 14.62
N THR A 460 9.15 -4.10 14.68
CA THR A 460 10.36 -3.29 14.54
C THR A 460 10.50 -2.36 15.73
N ASP A 461 11.66 -2.36 16.36
CA ASP A 461 12.02 -1.46 17.46
C ASP A 461 13.12 -0.52 16.95
N VAL A 462 12.72 0.60 16.38
CA VAL A 462 13.65 1.56 15.77
C VAL A 462 14.57 2.21 16.83
N PRO A 463 14.06 2.63 18.03
CA PRO A 463 14.92 3.18 19.07
C PRO A 463 16.03 2.25 19.53
N ARG A 464 15.77 0.94 19.64
CA ARG A 464 16.76 -0.08 20.01
C ARG A 464 17.45 -0.72 18.82
N ASN A 465 17.01 -0.39 17.62
CA ASN A 465 17.50 -0.94 16.37
C ASN A 465 17.44 -2.48 16.33
N ILE A 466 16.25 -3.03 16.64
CA ILE A 466 15.99 -4.46 16.67
C ILE A 466 14.82 -4.78 15.74
N ILE A 467 14.96 -5.87 14.97
CA ILE A 467 13.86 -6.46 14.22
C ILE A 467 13.46 -7.77 14.89
N TYR A 468 12.19 -7.93 15.21
CA TYR A 468 11.63 -9.19 15.67
C TYR A 468 11.02 -9.94 14.51
N VAL A 469 11.30 -11.24 14.43
CA VAL A 469 10.85 -12.12 13.36
C VAL A 469 10.19 -13.38 13.90
N GLY A 470 9.29 -13.95 13.11
CA GLY A 470 8.63 -15.21 13.44
C GLY A 470 8.64 -16.17 12.26
N GLU A 471 8.80 -17.47 12.55
CA GLU A 471 8.73 -18.54 11.56
C GLU A 471 7.27 -18.93 11.31
N SER A 472 6.92 -19.23 10.06
CA SER A 472 5.60 -19.61 9.57
C SER A 472 4.64 -18.45 9.28
N HIS A 473 3.78 -18.70 8.32
CA HIS A 473 2.67 -17.81 7.94
C HIS A 473 1.62 -17.66 9.04
N THR A 474 1.55 -18.61 9.96
CA THR A 474 0.60 -18.68 11.08
C THR A 474 1.21 -18.22 12.40
N HIS A 475 2.36 -17.56 12.36
CA HIS A 475 3.00 -17.06 13.58
C HIS A 475 2.11 -16.04 14.30
N LYS A 476 1.91 -16.22 15.61
CA LYS A 476 0.96 -15.44 16.45
C LYS A 476 1.20 -13.93 16.42
N GLY A 477 2.45 -13.49 16.25
CA GLY A 477 2.81 -12.08 16.16
C GLY A 477 2.49 -11.41 14.82
N LEU A 478 2.05 -12.16 13.80
CA LEU A 478 1.76 -11.60 12.48
C LEU A 478 0.37 -11.00 12.35
N SER A 479 -0.59 -11.45 13.17
CA SER A 479 -1.99 -11.10 13.00
C SER A 479 -2.52 -10.33 14.21
N ARG A 480 -3.38 -9.34 13.97
CA ARG A 480 -4.11 -8.58 14.99
C ARG A 480 -5.57 -8.41 14.57
N CYS A 481 -6.49 -8.37 15.55
CA CYS A 481 -7.91 -8.15 15.29
C CYS A 481 -8.34 -6.69 15.39
N CYS A 482 -7.55 -5.85 16.05
CA CYS A 482 -7.92 -4.46 16.29
C CYS A 482 -6.79 -3.51 15.90
N LEU A 483 -7.19 -2.34 15.37
CA LEU A 483 -6.31 -1.19 15.16
C LEU A 483 -7.03 0.09 15.59
N ARG A 484 -6.28 1.16 15.82
CA ARG A 484 -6.79 2.48 16.21
C ARG A 484 -6.36 3.54 15.20
N ILE A 485 -7.27 4.46 14.91
CA ILE A 485 -7.01 5.69 14.16
C ILE A 485 -7.20 6.85 15.14
N GLU A 486 -6.19 7.71 15.26
CA GLU A 486 -6.26 8.88 16.12
C GLU A 486 -7.26 9.93 15.61
N PRO A 487 -7.87 10.75 16.49
CA PRO A 487 -8.93 11.68 16.09
C PRO A 487 -8.57 12.62 14.94
N GLN A 488 -7.32 13.10 14.90
CA GLN A 488 -6.82 14.01 13.87
C GLN A 488 -6.55 13.32 12.53
N ASP A 489 -6.47 11.99 12.50
CA ASP A 489 -6.18 11.19 11.30
C ASP A 489 -7.45 10.63 10.65
N ILE A 490 -8.61 10.84 11.28
CA ILE A 490 -9.91 10.41 10.76
C ILE A 490 -10.33 11.33 9.62
N HIS A 491 -10.60 10.74 8.46
CA HIS A 491 -11.12 11.45 7.30
C HIS A 491 -12.42 10.81 6.81
N TRP A 492 -13.50 11.62 6.76
CA TRP A 492 -14.77 11.20 6.17
C TRP A 492 -14.97 11.86 4.81
N ILE A 493 -15.05 11.03 3.76
CA ILE A 493 -15.48 11.48 2.43
C ILE A 493 -16.96 11.83 2.49
N ARG A 494 -17.76 10.98 3.14
CA ARG A 494 -19.18 11.16 3.45
C ARG A 494 -19.30 11.79 4.83
N THR A 495 -19.13 13.13 4.89
CA THR A 495 -19.21 13.89 6.15
C THR A 495 -20.56 13.80 6.85
N ASP A 496 -21.62 13.56 6.07
CA ASP A 496 -22.98 13.31 6.56
C ASP A 496 -23.12 11.98 7.33
N LEU A 497 -22.18 11.04 7.14
CA LEU A 497 -22.13 9.76 7.83
C LEU A 497 -21.05 9.72 8.93
N ALA A 498 -20.44 10.87 9.26
CA ALA A 498 -19.45 10.92 10.33
C ALA A 498 -20.04 10.39 11.66
N MET A 499 -19.23 9.59 12.36
CA MET A 499 -19.67 8.95 13.61
C MET A 499 -19.49 9.87 14.81
N ALA A 500 -20.48 9.91 15.69
CA ALA A 500 -20.40 10.53 17.00
C ALA A 500 -19.73 9.59 18.02
N ASP A 501 -19.18 10.15 19.10
CA ASP A 501 -18.61 9.36 20.19
C ASP A 501 -19.67 8.42 20.81
N GLY A 502 -19.28 7.17 21.03
CA GLY A 502 -20.16 6.10 21.52
C GLY A 502 -20.81 5.28 20.42
N GLU A 503 -20.80 5.71 19.16
CA GLU A 503 -21.39 4.94 18.08
C GLU A 503 -20.53 3.73 17.70
N ILE A 504 -21.23 2.64 17.37
CA ILE A 504 -20.65 1.41 16.83
C ILE A 504 -21.38 1.13 15.51
N ARG A 505 -20.64 1.01 14.42
CA ARG A 505 -21.21 0.70 13.10
C ARG A 505 -20.43 -0.42 12.44
N ARG A 506 -21.13 -1.22 11.64
CA ARG A 506 -20.53 -2.28 10.87
C ARG A 506 -20.25 -1.81 9.45
N TYR A 507 -19.00 -2.01 9.01
CA TYR A 507 -18.53 -1.66 7.69
C TYR A 507 -17.58 -2.73 7.15
N ARG A 508 -17.32 -2.68 5.85
CA ARG A 508 -16.23 -3.45 5.23
C ARG A 508 -14.99 -2.58 5.18
N VAL A 509 -13.84 -3.11 5.58
CA VAL A 509 -12.61 -2.36 5.74
C VAL A 509 -11.47 -3.00 4.96
N ARG A 510 -10.63 -2.18 4.38
CA ARG A 510 -9.38 -2.59 3.72
C ARG A 510 -8.24 -1.76 4.28
N ILE A 511 -7.14 -2.44 4.66
CA ILE A 511 -5.93 -1.80 5.21
C ILE A 511 -4.74 -1.81 4.24
N ARG A 512 -4.94 -2.33 3.04
CA ARG A 512 -3.94 -2.39 1.96
C ARG A 512 -4.60 -2.40 0.60
N TYR A 513 -3.88 -1.86 -0.38
CA TYR A 513 -4.23 -2.04 -1.78
C TYR A 513 -4.30 -3.53 -2.17
N ARG A 514 -5.28 -3.91 -2.96
CA ARG A 514 -5.59 -5.28 -3.40
C ARG A 514 -6.01 -6.27 -2.30
N GLN A 515 -6.13 -5.83 -1.07
CA GLN A 515 -6.73 -6.67 -0.04
C GLN A 515 -8.24 -6.73 -0.28
N PRO A 516 -8.87 -7.93 -0.23
CA PRO A 516 -10.32 -8.03 -0.18
C PRO A 516 -10.88 -7.26 1.01
N LEU A 517 -12.06 -6.67 0.85
CA LEU A 517 -12.76 -5.99 1.94
C LEU A 517 -13.05 -6.99 3.07
N GLN A 518 -12.78 -6.58 4.31
CA GLN A 518 -12.94 -7.38 5.52
C GLN A 518 -14.06 -6.80 6.37
N ASP A 519 -14.95 -7.65 6.89
CA ASP A 519 -15.98 -7.22 7.83
C ASP A 519 -15.37 -6.76 9.15
N ALA A 520 -15.81 -5.61 9.66
CA ALA A 520 -15.31 -5.04 10.89
C ALA A 520 -16.35 -4.15 11.57
N PHE A 521 -16.21 -3.99 12.89
CA PHE A 521 -16.89 -2.94 13.64
C PHE A 521 -15.99 -1.71 13.74
N LEU A 522 -16.52 -0.55 13.39
CA LEU A 522 -15.96 0.74 13.72
C LEU A 522 -16.58 1.22 15.02
N ILE A 523 -15.74 1.49 16.01
CA ILE A 523 -16.13 1.91 17.36
C ILE A 523 -15.57 3.30 17.59
N LYS A 524 -16.43 4.32 17.61
CA LYS A 524 -16.00 5.71 17.81
C LYS A 524 -15.95 6.03 19.30
N ARG A 525 -14.80 6.53 19.75
CA ARG A 525 -14.55 7.01 21.12
C ARG A 525 -13.80 8.37 21.06
N PRO A 526 -13.73 9.12 22.16
CA PRO A 526 -12.92 10.37 22.20
C PRO A 526 -11.45 10.15 21.79
N ALA A 527 -10.87 8.96 22.07
CA ALA A 527 -9.51 8.58 21.70
C ALA A 527 -9.34 8.25 20.22
N GLY A 528 -10.40 8.25 19.40
CA GLY A 528 -10.36 7.97 17.97
C GLY A 528 -11.40 6.97 17.48
N ILE A 529 -11.11 6.33 16.35
CA ILE A 529 -11.87 5.18 15.84
C ILE A 529 -11.06 3.91 16.06
N PHE A 530 -11.68 2.93 16.71
CA PHE A 530 -11.15 1.57 16.81
C PHE A 530 -11.83 0.70 15.75
N ILE A 531 -11.05 -0.10 15.03
CA ILE A 531 -11.54 -1.01 14.01
C ILE A 531 -11.30 -2.43 14.49
N LEU A 532 -12.38 -3.13 14.84
CA LEU A 532 -12.36 -4.51 15.30
C LEU A 532 -12.80 -5.43 14.16
N PHE A 533 -11.88 -6.22 13.64
CA PHE A 533 -12.10 -7.13 12.51
C PHE A 533 -12.60 -8.49 12.97
N ASP A 534 -13.56 -9.05 12.27
CA ASP A 534 -14.02 -10.43 12.49
C ASP A 534 -12.90 -11.44 12.21
N THR A 535 -12.10 -11.20 11.19
CA THR A 535 -10.96 -12.03 10.83
C THR A 535 -9.67 -11.31 11.18
N PRO A 536 -8.71 -11.93 11.89
CA PRO A 536 -7.42 -11.32 12.22
C PRO A 536 -6.71 -10.80 10.97
N GLN A 537 -6.21 -9.57 11.04
CA GLN A 537 -5.52 -8.93 9.91
C GLN A 537 -4.03 -9.11 10.05
N ARG A 538 -3.40 -9.65 9.00
CA ARG A 538 -1.97 -9.93 8.98
C ARG A 538 -1.15 -8.68 8.67
N GLY A 539 -0.07 -8.47 9.44
CA GLY A 539 0.95 -7.44 9.16
C GLY A 539 0.38 -6.02 9.22
N ILE A 540 -0.43 -5.69 10.21
CA ILE A 540 -0.82 -4.31 10.51
C ILE A 540 0.47 -3.51 10.77
N SER A 541 0.73 -2.50 9.95
CA SER A 541 1.94 -1.65 10.02
C SER A 541 1.53 -0.21 10.17
N ASP A 542 1.93 0.41 11.26
CA ASP A 542 1.60 1.79 11.59
C ASP A 542 2.05 2.75 10.47
N GLY A 543 1.25 3.78 10.18
CA GLY A 543 1.46 4.73 9.10
C GLY A 543 0.75 4.38 7.79
N GLN A 544 0.09 3.22 7.71
CA GLN A 544 -0.79 2.85 6.59
C GLN A 544 -2.21 3.41 6.79
N PHE A 545 -3.03 3.31 5.74
CA PHE A 545 -4.43 3.75 5.78
C PHE A 545 -5.36 2.57 5.97
N ALA A 546 -6.38 2.73 6.82
CA ALA A 546 -7.57 1.93 6.80
C ALA A 546 -8.66 2.70 6.08
N ALA A 547 -9.31 2.09 5.08
CA ALA A 547 -10.43 2.68 4.35
C ALA A 547 -11.67 1.82 4.57
N TRP A 548 -12.81 2.46 4.89
CA TRP A 548 -14.06 1.76 5.15
C TRP A 548 -15.12 2.06 4.10
N TYR A 549 -15.90 1.03 3.80
CA TYR A 549 -16.86 0.98 2.69
C TYR A 549 -18.23 0.55 3.19
N SER A 550 -19.28 1.05 2.55
CA SER A 550 -20.64 0.55 2.71
C SER A 550 -20.81 -0.84 2.07
N SER A 551 -22.01 -1.44 2.25
CA SER A 551 -22.41 -2.65 1.53
C SER A 551 -22.45 -2.47 0.00
N ASP A 552 -22.63 -1.24 -0.49
CA ASP A 552 -22.82 -0.89 -1.90
C ASP A 552 -21.52 -0.45 -2.59
N ASP A 553 -20.37 -0.93 -2.10
CA ASP A 553 -19.03 -0.65 -2.63
C ASP A 553 -18.64 0.84 -2.62
N GLU A 554 -19.38 1.67 -1.84
CA GLU A 554 -19.06 3.09 -1.66
C GLU A 554 -18.03 3.27 -0.56
N MET A 555 -16.94 3.95 -0.87
CA MET A 555 -15.97 4.37 0.14
C MET A 555 -16.52 5.57 0.93
N LEU A 556 -16.59 5.43 2.24
CA LEU A 556 -17.17 6.41 3.14
C LEU A 556 -16.12 7.28 3.84
N GLY A 557 -14.95 6.73 4.09
CA GLY A 557 -13.86 7.43 4.77
C GLY A 557 -12.64 6.56 4.98
N SER A 558 -11.64 7.12 5.66
CA SER A 558 -10.37 6.46 5.95
C SER A 558 -9.64 7.14 7.11
N GLY A 559 -8.54 6.55 7.53
CA GLY A 559 -7.60 7.18 8.46
C GLY A 559 -6.26 6.47 8.50
N VAL A 560 -5.24 7.17 8.97
CA VAL A 560 -3.91 6.59 9.23
C VAL A 560 -3.95 5.88 10.58
N TYR A 561 -3.47 4.64 10.64
CA TYR A 561 -3.39 3.87 11.87
C TYR A 561 -1.96 3.59 12.29
#